data_6990c4d2ae57ce8990680b4d94056c93
#
_entry.id   6990c4d2ae57ce8990680b4d94056c93
#
_cell.length_a   1.000
_cell.length_b   1.000
_cell.length_c   1.000
_cell.angle_alpha   90.00
_cell.angle_beta   90.00
_cell.angle_gamma   90.00
#
_symmetry.space_group_name_H-M   'P 1'
#
loop_
_entity.id
_entity.type
_entity.pdbx_description
1 polymer ?
#
loop_
_entity_poly.entity_id
_entity_poly.type
_entity_poly.pdbx_seq_one_letter_code
_entity_poly.pdbx_strand_id
1 'polypeptide(L)' 'MKNRLVDLRVERAWTQADLAQRIGVSRQSINAIETGKFDPSLPVAFRLARLFNLRIEDIFTDDE' A
#
# COMPACT_ATOMS: atom_id res chain seq x y z
N MET A 1 9.62 -2.90 -4.70
CA MET A 1 9.92 -1.78 -3.76
C MET A 1 9.50 -2.17 -2.35
N LYS A 2 10.35 -1.96 -1.38
CA LYS A 2 10.02 -2.23 0.02
C LYS A 2 8.98 -1.23 0.52
N ASN A 3 8.11 -1.69 1.41
CA ASN A 3 7.07 -0.83 1.95
C ASN A 3 6.57 -1.35 3.29
N ARG A 4 5.77 -0.52 3.97
CA ARG A 4 5.22 -0.81 5.28
C ARG A 4 3.72 -1.11 5.23
N LEU A 5 3.18 -1.47 4.06
CA LEU A 5 1.72 -1.63 3.91
C LEU A 5 1.15 -2.71 4.80
N VAL A 6 1.86 -3.84 4.94
CA VAL A 6 1.39 -4.92 5.84
C VAL A 6 1.24 -4.40 7.25
N ASP A 7 2.26 -3.72 7.77
CA ASP A 7 2.23 -3.20 9.14
C ASP A 7 1.10 -2.19 9.33
N LEU A 8 0.96 -1.25 8.39
CA LEU A 8 -0.08 -0.23 8.47
C LEU A 8 -1.48 -0.83 8.41
N ARG A 9 -1.66 -1.85 7.57
CA ARG A 9 -2.93 -2.55 7.42
C ARG A 9 -3.27 -3.33 8.69
N VAL A 10 -2.29 -4.07 9.21
CA VAL A 10 -2.48 -4.91 10.41
C VAL A 10 -2.80 -4.06 11.63
N GLU A 11 -2.16 -2.89 11.78
CA GLU A 11 -2.46 -1.96 12.87
C GLU A 11 -3.93 -1.55 12.88
N ARG A 12 -4.59 -1.55 11.72
CA ARG A 12 -6.00 -1.18 11.59
C ARG A 12 -6.91 -2.38 11.54
N ALA A 13 -6.37 -3.60 11.71
CA ALA A 13 -7.11 -4.85 11.61
C ALA A 13 -7.78 -5.02 10.24
N TRP A 14 -7.14 -4.54 9.17
CA TRP A 14 -7.64 -4.67 7.81
C TRP A 14 -6.99 -5.86 7.11
N THR A 15 -7.81 -6.62 6.36
CA THR A 15 -7.31 -7.63 5.43
C THR A 15 -6.79 -6.95 4.16
N GLN A 16 -6.13 -7.71 3.29
CA GLN A 16 -5.76 -7.20 1.97
C GLN A 16 -7.00 -6.76 1.18
N ALA A 17 -8.09 -7.52 1.28
CA ALA A 17 -9.34 -7.16 0.61
C ALA A 17 -9.90 -5.85 1.15
N ASP A 18 -9.82 -5.62 2.46
CA ASP A 18 -10.27 -4.37 3.06
C ASP A 18 -9.48 -3.18 2.52
N LEU A 19 -8.17 -3.33 2.45
CA LEU A 19 -7.31 -2.26 1.93
C LEU A 19 -7.60 -2.02 0.45
N ALA A 20 -7.72 -3.09 -0.32
CA ALA A 20 -7.99 -3.00 -1.75
C ALA A 20 -9.28 -2.23 -2.02
N GLN A 21 -10.34 -2.53 -1.26
CA GLN A 21 -11.62 -1.85 -1.40
C GLN A 21 -11.50 -0.35 -1.11
N ARG A 22 -10.74 0.01 -0.09
CA ARG A 22 -10.57 1.41 0.31
C ARG A 22 -9.79 2.23 -0.74
N ILE A 23 -8.90 1.56 -1.46
CA ILE A 23 -8.05 2.21 -2.46
C ILE A 23 -8.69 2.13 -3.86
N GLY A 24 -9.61 1.18 -4.07
CA GLY A 24 -10.24 1.00 -5.37
C GLY A 24 -9.42 0.18 -6.34
N VAL A 25 -8.66 -0.80 -5.83
CA VAL A 25 -7.90 -1.73 -6.66
C VAL A 25 -8.26 -3.17 -6.25
N SER A 26 -7.76 -4.14 -6.99
CA SER A 26 -8.00 -5.54 -6.66
C SER A 26 -7.14 -5.99 -5.47
N ARG A 27 -7.60 -7.05 -4.78
CA ARG A 27 -6.82 -7.67 -3.72
C ARG A 27 -5.48 -8.17 -4.24
N GLN A 28 -5.46 -8.71 -5.47
CA GLN A 28 -4.22 -9.16 -6.10
C GLN A 28 -3.23 -8.02 -6.28
N SER A 29 -3.71 -6.83 -6.62
CA SER A 29 -2.85 -5.64 -6.74
C SER A 29 -2.22 -5.29 -5.40
N ILE A 30 -3.00 -5.32 -4.32
CA ILE A 30 -2.47 -5.07 -2.97
C ILE A 30 -1.41 -6.11 -2.63
N ASN A 31 -1.69 -7.39 -2.87
CA ASN A 31 -0.72 -8.44 -2.60
C ASN A 31 0.59 -8.23 -3.38
N ALA A 32 0.48 -7.90 -4.66
CA ALA A 32 1.66 -7.67 -5.50
C ALA A 32 2.49 -6.47 -5.01
N ILE A 33 1.83 -5.42 -4.54
CA ILE A 33 2.52 -4.25 -3.98
C ILE A 33 3.19 -4.62 -2.66
N GLU A 34 2.46 -5.30 -1.76
CA GLU A 34 2.98 -5.68 -0.44
C GLU A 34 4.19 -6.60 -0.55
N THR A 35 4.21 -7.49 -1.53
CA THR A 35 5.32 -8.42 -1.72
C THR A 35 6.49 -7.84 -2.51
N GLY A 36 6.33 -6.62 -3.02
CA GLY A 36 7.37 -5.95 -3.79
C GLY A 36 7.46 -6.39 -5.26
N LYS A 37 6.50 -7.18 -5.75
CA LYS A 37 6.48 -7.62 -7.14
C LYS A 37 6.15 -6.49 -8.11
N PHE A 38 5.27 -5.58 -7.69
CA PHE A 38 4.90 -4.41 -8.47
C PHE A 38 5.02 -3.16 -7.63
N ASP A 39 5.46 -2.09 -8.25
CA ASP A 39 5.38 -0.78 -7.65
C ASP A 39 4.01 -0.21 -7.94
N PRO A 40 3.39 0.51 -6.99
CA PRO A 40 2.10 1.13 -7.25
C PRO A 40 2.23 2.21 -8.32
N SER A 41 1.15 2.43 -9.09
CA SER A 41 1.09 3.62 -9.92
C SER A 41 1.12 4.86 -9.02
N LEU A 42 1.49 5.99 -9.58
CA LEU A 42 1.54 7.23 -8.80
C LEU A 42 0.16 7.57 -8.20
N PRO A 43 -0.96 7.47 -8.94
CA PRO A 43 -2.27 7.71 -8.33
C PRO A 43 -2.56 6.78 -7.15
N VAL A 44 -2.20 5.51 -7.26
CA VAL A 44 -2.42 4.55 -6.16
C VAL A 44 -1.54 4.89 -4.97
N ALA A 45 -0.28 5.27 -5.22
CA ALA A 45 0.62 5.69 -4.15
C ALA A 45 0.06 6.89 -3.38
N PHE A 46 -0.49 7.88 -4.09
CA PHE A 46 -1.12 9.03 -3.44
C PHE A 46 -2.37 8.64 -2.65
N ARG A 47 -3.18 7.70 -3.15
CA ARG A 47 -4.35 7.23 -2.41
C ARG A 47 -3.95 6.53 -1.12
N LEU A 48 -2.91 5.71 -1.17
CA LEU A 48 -2.37 5.05 0.01
C LEU A 48 -1.87 6.08 1.03
N ALA A 49 -1.11 7.06 0.57
CA ALA A 49 -0.59 8.11 1.45
C ALA A 49 -1.73 8.85 2.15
N ARG A 50 -2.77 9.23 1.40
CA ARG A 50 -3.92 9.93 1.97
C ARG A 50 -4.69 9.05 2.95
N LEU A 51 -4.86 7.77 2.62
CA LEU A 51 -5.61 6.84 3.49
C LEU A 51 -4.93 6.70 4.84
N PHE A 52 -3.61 6.57 4.86
CA PHE A 52 -2.84 6.40 6.08
C PHE A 52 -2.37 7.71 6.70
N ASN A 53 -2.66 8.83 6.05
CA ASN A 53 -2.23 10.16 6.49
C ASN A 53 -0.70 10.22 6.68
N LEU A 54 0.00 9.68 5.72
CA LEU A 54 1.47 9.64 5.67
C LEU A 54 1.95 10.14 4.32
N ARG A 55 3.23 10.47 4.24
CA ARG A 55 3.85 10.77 2.96
C ARG A 55 4.17 9.47 2.23
N ILE A 56 4.30 9.52 0.91
CA ILE A 56 4.66 8.35 0.11
C ILE A 56 5.97 7.75 0.63
N GLU A 57 6.97 8.58 0.91
CA GLU A 57 8.26 8.11 1.39
C GLU A 57 8.24 7.57 2.82
N ASP A 58 7.16 7.80 3.56
CA ASP A 58 6.96 7.15 4.87
C ASP A 58 6.42 5.73 4.71
N ILE A 59 5.85 5.42 3.56
CA ILE A 59 5.28 4.09 3.28
C ILE A 59 6.22 3.24 2.44
N PHE A 60 6.80 3.83 1.41
CA PHE A 60 7.65 3.15 0.43
C PHE A 60 9.09 3.55 0.60
N THR A 61 9.99 2.58 0.47
CA THR A 61 11.42 2.80 0.56
C THR A 61 12.05 2.52 -0.80
N ASP A 62 12.83 3.48 -1.28
CA ASP A 62 13.66 3.28 -2.45
C ASP A 62 14.90 2.49 -2.02
N ASP A 63 15.14 1.36 -2.65
CA ASP A 63 16.22 0.44 -2.26
C ASP A 63 17.57 0.77 -2.88
N GLU A 64 17.64 1.80 -3.69
CA GLU A 64 18.90 2.17 -4.33
C GLU A 64 19.82 2.95 -3.40
#